data_884c9fcf82a1c17773a55becb539b165
#
_entry.id   884c9fcf82a1c17773a55becb539b165
#
_cell.length_a   1.000
_cell.length_b   1.000
_cell.length_c   1.000
_cell.angle_alpha   90.00
_cell.angle_beta   90.00
_cell.angle_gamma   90.00
#
_symmetry.space_group_name_H-M   'P 1'
#
loop_
_entity.id
_entity.type
_entity.pdbx_description
1 polymer ?
#
loop_
_entity_poly.entity_id
_entity_poly.type
_entity_poly.pdbx_seq_one_letter_code
_entity_poly.pdbx_strand_id
1 'polypeptide(L)'
;VNQQRTAQDGTDALHATASRKAAFRLLPILCLTYFMAFVDRTNVGMAKTSLEADVGISAAAYGVGAGIFFLSYALLEVPSNLIMYRVGPRRWITRIAVTWGLLCSCMMFVQDELSFYVVRFLLGAAEAGLYPALMYTVTIWFSQKQRVTVVGILYLAVCAGFALGAPLGGALMELHGAGGLYGWQWMFLVEGLLTVVVAYFVWRLVPDRPEDAPWLTAREAAVLNDRAVVRSAPGHGTLKGNVRIAFARPFILALSLIYFANQVSSVAIQYNFPSIVESLDVEGAFLIGVVSGSAGIASFIGVLVIPWIQRRVRNEVRVLTYVTVATVPVAIAYSVSDGAVLRILLIDAAMLLLVGILPLYWSVAMARMSGLMAAAGLAFINTVGLLGGFVGPYLYGLAEGRGSESAGYAVLVGAALLGVLLLPVLHRTVRSEDRRAGQEADVGSPAGAEGAR
;
A
#
# COMPACT_ATOMS: atom_id res chain seq x y z
N VAL A 1 -2.38 22.71 -42.64
CA VAL A 1 -1.63 22.79 -41.36
C VAL A 1 -2.44 23.56 -40.31
N ASN A 2 -3.03 24.73 -40.59
CA ASN A 2 -3.81 25.50 -39.60
C ASN A 2 -5.12 24.83 -39.18
N GLN A 3 -5.88 24.19 -40.08
CA GLN A 3 -7.12 23.47 -39.73
C GLN A 3 -6.88 22.24 -38.86
N GLN A 4 -5.80 21.52 -39.07
CA GLN A 4 -5.42 20.37 -38.21
C GLN A 4 -4.99 20.81 -36.81
N ARG A 5 -4.26 21.91 -36.68
CA ARG A 5 -3.91 22.48 -35.37
C ARG A 5 -5.14 22.92 -34.58
N THR A 6 -6.07 23.65 -35.21
CA THR A 6 -7.29 24.14 -34.55
C THR A 6 -8.21 22.98 -34.11
N ALA A 7 -8.29 21.88 -34.89
CA ALA A 7 -9.04 20.68 -34.53
C ALA A 7 -8.38 19.93 -33.38
N GLN A 8 -7.06 19.89 -33.34
CA GLN A 8 -6.29 19.25 -32.29
C GLN A 8 -6.37 20.03 -30.97
N ASP A 9 -6.27 21.38 -31.03
CA ASP A 9 -6.45 22.26 -29.87
C ASP A 9 -7.86 22.14 -29.28
N GLY A 10 -8.91 22.02 -30.12
CA GLY A 10 -10.28 21.78 -29.67
C GLY A 10 -10.46 20.40 -28.97
N THR A 11 -9.80 19.38 -29.48
CA THR A 11 -9.84 18.02 -28.87
C THR A 11 -9.08 18.00 -27.54
N ASP A 12 -7.95 18.71 -27.43
CA ASP A 12 -7.18 18.81 -26.19
C ASP A 12 -7.93 19.57 -25.09
N ALA A 13 -8.62 20.67 -25.45
CA ALA A 13 -9.46 21.42 -24.52
C ALA A 13 -10.66 20.57 -24.03
N LEU A 14 -11.30 19.81 -24.92
CA LEU A 14 -12.40 18.89 -24.58
C LEU A 14 -11.91 17.80 -23.63
N HIS A 15 -10.76 17.17 -23.93
CA HIS A 15 -10.15 16.17 -23.06
C HIS A 15 -9.82 16.72 -21.68
N ALA A 16 -9.24 17.93 -21.58
CA ALA A 16 -8.94 18.56 -20.30
C ALA A 16 -10.22 18.78 -19.46
N THR A 17 -11.30 19.24 -20.11
CA THR A 17 -12.60 19.44 -19.47
C THR A 17 -13.21 18.12 -18.99
N ALA A 18 -13.22 17.08 -19.82
CA ALA A 18 -13.74 15.77 -19.47
C ALA A 18 -12.95 15.12 -18.35
N SER A 19 -11.62 15.17 -18.41
CA SER A 19 -10.74 14.65 -17.35
C SER A 19 -10.92 15.38 -16.02
N ARG A 20 -11.14 16.70 -16.05
CA ARG A 20 -11.42 17.47 -14.84
C ARG A 20 -12.75 17.06 -14.22
N LYS A 21 -13.81 16.86 -15.02
CA LYS A 21 -15.10 16.32 -14.54
C LYS A 21 -14.92 14.94 -13.91
N ALA A 22 -14.18 14.05 -14.56
CA ALA A 22 -13.87 12.72 -14.05
C ALA A 22 -13.11 12.81 -12.70
N ALA A 23 -12.08 13.64 -12.62
CA ALA A 23 -11.31 13.83 -11.40
C ALA A 23 -12.19 14.28 -10.24
N PHE A 24 -12.99 15.31 -10.42
CA PHE A 24 -13.85 15.84 -9.34
C PHE A 24 -14.93 14.86 -8.87
N ARG A 25 -15.38 13.93 -9.71
CA ARG A 25 -16.44 12.98 -9.36
C ARG A 25 -15.91 11.65 -8.86
N LEU A 26 -14.80 11.17 -9.39
CA LEU A 26 -14.28 9.85 -9.06
C LEU A 26 -13.23 9.88 -7.95
N LEU A 27 -12.29 10.85 -7.97
CA LEU A 27 -11.21 10.86 -6.99
C LEU A 27 -11.68 10.94 -5.54
N PRO A 28 -12.66 11.76 -5.15
CA PRO A 28 -13.09 11.82 -3.76
C PRO A 28 -13.55 10.47 -3.24
N ILE A 29 -14.38 9.73 -3.99
CA ILE A 29 -14.89 8.42 -3.55
C ILE A 29 -13.83 7.33 -3.61
N LEU A 30 -12.93 7.34 -4.60
CA LEU A 30 -11.81 6.39 -4.66
C LEU A 30 -10.81 6.64 -3.53
N CYS A 31 -10.51 7.92 -3.24
CA CYS A 31 -9.69 8.31 -2.10
C CYS A 31 -10.32 7.92 -0.77
N LEU A 32 -11.63 8.16 -0.60
CA LEU A 32 -12.36 7.78 0.61
C LEU A 32 -12.34 6.26 0.81
N THR A 33 -12.55 5.48 -0.26
CA THR A 33 -12.49 4.02 -0.20
C THR A 33 -11.10 3.54 0.23
N TYR A 34 -10.06 4.15 -0.34
CA TYR A 34 -8.67 3.78 -0.03
C TYR A 34 -8.24 4.26 1.36
N PHE A 35 -8.72 5.43 1.79
CA PHE A 35 -8.58 5.94 3.15
C PHE A 35 -9.16 4.96 4.18
N MET A 36 -10.40 4.48 3.98
CA MET A 36 -11.05 3.51 4.89
C MET A 36 -10.25 2.21 5.02
N ALA A 37 -9.60 1.74 3.94
CA ALA A 37 -8.75 0.57 4.01
C ALA A 37 -7.52 0.75 4.93
N PHE A 38 -7.00 1.96 5.04
CA PHE A 38 -5.88 2.25 5.93
C PHE A 38 -6.32 2.61 7.34
N VAL A 39 -7.51 3.15 7.53
CA VAL A 39 -8.15 3.27 8.84
C VAL A 39 -8.32 1.88 9.47
N ASP A 40 -8.91 0.93 8.76
CA ASP A 40 -9.08 -0.45 9.23
C ASP A 40 -7.76 -1.12 9.65
N ARG A 41 -6.68 -0.86 8.91
CA ARG A 41 -5.35 -1.38 9.27
C ARG A 41 -4.78 -0.77 10.54
N THR A 42 -5.03 0.50 10.82
CA THR A 42 -4.58 1.16 12.06
C THR A 42 -5.35 0.69 13.29
N ASN A 43 -6.62 0.34 13.13
CA ASN A 43 -7.50 -0.08 14.22
C ASN A 43 -7.04 -1.34 14.92
N VAL A 44 -6.48 -2.27 14.18
CA VAL A 44 -5.94 -3.50 14.76
C VAL A 44 -4.82 -3.19 15.74
N GLY A 45 -3.98 -2.18 15.41
CA GLY A 45 -2.95 -1.68 16.32
C GLY A 45 -3.53 -1.02 17.57
N MET A 46 -4.60 -0.20 17.40
CA MET A 46 -5.29 0.45 18.52
C MET A 46 -5.97 -0.55 19.47
N ALA A 47 -6.48 -1.67 18.94
CA ALA A 47 -7.17 -2.68 19.74
C ALA A 47 -6.23 -3.66 20.47
N LYS A 48 -4.90 -3.65 20.21
CA LYS A 48 -3.97 -4.68 20.69
C LYS A 48 -4.07 -4.92 22.19
N THR A 49 -3.86 -3.90 22.98
CA THR A 49 -3.83 -3.98 24.45
C THR A 49 -5.21 -4.36 25.03
N SER A 50 -6.28 -3.83 24.45
CA SER A 50 -7.64 -4.18 24.85
C SER A 50 -7.98 -5.64 24.49
N LEU A 51 -7.57 -6.14 23.33
CA LEU A 51 -7.78 -7.56 22.96
C LEU A 51 -7.00 -8.50 23.88
N GLU A 52 -5.81 -8.10 24.32
CA GLU A 52 -5.05 -8.85 25.32
C GLU A 52 -5.74 -8.85 26.70
N ALA A 53 -6.19 -7.69 27.16
CA ALA A 53 -6.83 -7.55 28.46
C ALA A 53 -8.23 -8.16 28.53
N ASP A 54 -9.08 -7.91 27.52
CA ASP A 54 -10.52 -8.24 27.54
C ASP A 54 -10.81 -9.66 27.03
N VAL A 55 -9.97 -10.17 26.08
CA VAL A 55 -10.18 -11.43 25.36
C VAL A 55 -9.10 -12.46 25.68
N GLY A 56 -7.95 -12.04 26.21
CA GLY A 56 -6.83 -12.90 26.52
C GLY A 56 -5.98 -13.31 25.30
N ILE A 57 -6.00 -12.50 24.23
CA ILE A 57 -5.18 -12.73 23.03
C ILE A 57 -3.72 -12.42 23.37
N SER A 58 -2.87 -13.42 23.40
CA SER A 58 -1.45 -13.23 23.70
C SER A 58 -0.76 -12.37 22.63
N ALA A 59 0.35 -11.70 22.99
CA ALA A 59 1.16 -10.90 22.06
C ALA A 59 1.62 -11.73 20.84
N ALA A 60 1.96 -13.01 21.05
CA ALA A 60 2.32 -13.93 19.97
C ALA A 60 1.12 -14.22 19.05
N ALA A 61 -0.05 -14.48 19.62
CA ALA A 61 -1.29 -14.70 18.88
C ALA A 61 -1.74 -13.44 18.12
N TYR A 62 -1.61 -12.27 18.75
CA TYR A 62 -1.85 -10.99 18.07
C TYR A 62 -0.94 -10.83 16.85
N GLY A 63 0.35 -11.13 16.98
CA GLY A 63 1.30 -11.07 15.86
C GLY A 63 0.91 -12.00 14.70
N VAL A 64 0.45 -13.23 15.01
CA VAL A 64 -0.08 -14.18 14.00
C VAL A 64 -1.32 -13.59 13.33
N GLY A 65 -2.32 -13.13 14.08
CA GLY A 65 -3.57 -12.62 13.55
C GLY A 65 -3.40 -11.32 12.76
N ALA A 66 -2.52 -10.43 13.21
CA ALA A 66 -2.14 -9.24 12.48
C ALA A 66 -1.50 -9.59 11.13
N GLY A 67 -0.61 -10.58 11.10
CA GLY A 67 0.10 -11.02 9.90
C GLY A 67 -0.78 -11.83 8.94
N ILE A 68 -1.66 -12.72 9.43
CA ILE A 68 -2.45 -13.64 8.60
C ILE A 68 -3.36 -12.90 7.60
N PHE A 69 -3.73 -11.68 7.89
CA PHE A 69 -4.39 -10.76 6.97
C PHE A 69 -3.58 -10.59 5.67
N PHE A 70 -2.28 -10.32 5.77
CA PHE A 70 -1.42 -10.13 4.59
C PHE A 70 -1.20 -11.42 3.81
N LEU A 71 -1.17 -12.56 4.50
CA LEU A 71 -1.05 -13.85 3.86
C LEU A 71 -2.29 -14.15 3.00
N SER A 72 -3.49 -13.99 3.55
CA SER A 72 -4.74 -14.21 2.81
C SER A 72 -4.94 -13.19 1.69
N TYR A 73 -4.56 -11.93 1.93
CA TYR A 73 -4.55 -10.87 0.92
C TYR A 73 -3.66 -11.27 -0.27
N ALA A 74 -2.40 -11.67 -0.02
CA ALA A 74 -1.46 -12.06 -1.06
C ALA A 74 -1.93 -13.28 -1.88
N LEU A 75 -2.52 -14.28 -1.22
CA LEU A 75 -3.04 -15.48 -1.88
C LEU A 75 -4.21 -15.18 -2.82
N LEU A 76 -5.07 -14.23 -2.45
CA LEU A 76 -6.32 -13.97 -3.18
C LEU A 76 -6.27 -12.72 -4.06
N GLU A 77 -5.21 -11.93 -4.04
CA GLU A 77 -5.05 -10.72 -4.86
C GLU A 77 -5.17 -11.04 -6.36
N VAL A 78 -4.46 -12.06 -6.84
CA VAL A 78 -4.48 -12.45 -8.27
C VAL A 78 -5.85 -12.99 -8.70
N PRO A 79 -6.45 -13.98 -8.00
CA PRO A 79 -7.82 -14.43 -8.30
C PRO A 79 -8.84 -13.31 -8.29
N SER A 80 -8.78 -12.42 -7.28
CA SER A 80 -9.67 -11.26 -7.16
C SER A 80 -9.59 -10.34 -8.39
N ASN A 81 -8.37 -10.04 -8.85
CA ASN A 81 -8.14 -9.20 -10.01
C ASN A 81 -8.70 -9.83 -11.31
N LEU A 82 -8.53 -11.13 -11.49
CA LEU A 82 -9.07 -11.82 -12.66
C LEU A 82 -10.61 -11.73 -12.72
N ILE A 83 -11.27 -11.80 -11.57
CA ILE A 83 -12.73 -11.63 -11.50
C ILE A 83 -13.11 -10.18 -11.79
N MET A 84 -12.37 -9.21 -11.22
CA MET A 84 -12.59 -7.78 -11.44
C MET A 84 -12.59 -7.41 -12.94
N TYR A 85 -11.66 -7.95 -13.73
CA TYR A 85 -11.61 -7.71 -15.18
C TYR A 85 -12.86 -8.21 -15.91
N ARG A 86 -13.55 -9.24 -15.40
CA ARG A 86 -14.79 -9.78 -16.01
C ARG A 86 -16.04 -9.04 -15.56
N VAL A 87 -16.08 -8.63 -14.30
CA VAL A 87 -17.29 -8.08 -13.64
C VAL A 87 -17.36 -6.57 -13.75
N GLY A 88 -16.22 -5.89 -13.91
CA GLY A 88 -16.07 -4.45 -13.91
C GLY A 88 -15.68 -3.87 -12.55
N PRO A 89 -15.00 -2.70 -12.53
CA PRO A 89 -14.46 -2.11 -11.32
C PRO A 89 -15.56 -1.67 -10.35
N ARG A 90 -16.65 -1.08 -10.82
CA ARG A 90 -17.77 -0.63 -9.97
C ARG A 90 -18.30 -1.75 -9.09
N ARG A 91 -18.72 -2.86 -9.71
CA ARG A 91 -19.31 -4.00 -9.00
C ARG A 91 -18.28 -4.64 -8.07
N TRP A 92 -17.03 -4.75 -8.53
CA TRP A 92 -16.01 -5.45 -7.79
C TRP A 92 -15.51 -4.66 -6.58
N ILE A 93 -15.23 -3.36 -6.72
CA ILE A 93 -14.86 -2.49 -5.59
C ILE A 93 -15.99 -2.41 -4.56
N THR A 94 -17.25 -2.31 -5.03
CA THR A 94 -18.41 -2.32 -4.12
C THR A 94 -18.48 -3.63 -3.35
N ARG A 95 -18.34 -4.79 -4.01
CA ARG A 95 -18.33 -6.11 -3.36
C ARG A 95 -17.21 -6.20 -2.31
N ILE A 96 -15.98 -5.78 -2.68
CA ILE A 96 -14.84 -5.74 -1.76
C ILE A 96 -15.21 -4.91 -0.53
N ALA A 97 -15.66 -3.68 -0.72
CA ALA A 97 -15.94 -2.76 0.37
C ALA A 97 -17.11 -3.22 1.27
N VAL A 98 -18.18 -3.84 0.71
CA VAL A 98 -19.27 -4.41 1.52
C VAL A 98 -18.77 -5.60 2.32
N THR A 99 -18.12 -6.58 1.69
CA THR A 99 -17.69 -7.80 2.39
C THR A 99 -16.62 -7.51 3.44
N TRP A 100 -15.67 -6.64 3.12
CA TRP A 100 -14.64 -6.18 4.06
C TRP A 100 -15.25 -5.38 5.21
N GLY A 101 -16.14 -4.41 4.95
CA GLY A 101 -16.78 -3.62 6.00
C GLY A 101 -17.62 -4.46 6.96
N LEU A 102 -18.36 -5.46 6.46
CA LEU A 102 -19.09 -6.40 7.30
C LEU A 102 -18.15 -7.27 8.14
N LEU A 103 -17.06 -7.78 7.56
CA LEU A 103 -16.08 -8.57 8.30
C LEU A 103 -15.30 -7.73 9.32
N CYS A 104 -15.02 -6.45 9.02
CA CYS A 104 -14.51 -5.51 10.01
C CYS A 104 -15.47 -5.37 11.20
N SER A 105 -16.77 -5.15 10.94
CA SER A 105 -17.77 -5.13 12.01
C SER A 105 -17.84 -6.47 12.77
N CYS A 106 -17.61 -7.61 12.11
CA CYS A 106 -17.58 -8.92 12.77
C CYS A 106 -16.41 -9.08 13.75
N MET A 107 -15.38 -8.24 13.68
CA MET A 107 -14.30 -8.22 14.69
C MET A 107 -14.86 -8.02 16.11
N MET A 108 -15.99 -7.32 16.27
CA MET A 108 -16.64 -7.14 17.59
C MET A 108 -17.03 -8.46 18.28
N PHE A 109 -17.14 -9.55 17.54
CA PHE A 109 -17.53 -10.86 18.07
C PHE A 109 -16.31 -11.76 18.38
N VAL A 110 -15.10 -11.26 18.30
CA VAL A 110 -13.88 -12.00 18.66
C VAL A 110 -13.90 -12.30 20.16
N GLN A 111 -13.72 -13.59 20.50
CA GLN A 111 -13.77 -14.10 21.89
C GLN A 111 -12.54 -14.92 22.26
N ASP A 112 -11.72 -15.30 21.28
CA ASP A 112 -10.52 -16.11 21.46
C ASP A 112 -9.53 -15.93 20.29
N GLU A 113 -8.36 -16.52 20.39
CA GLU A 113 -7.32 -16.46 19.37
C GLU A 113 -7.78 -17.05 18.03
N LEU A 114 -8.56 -18.14 18.05
CA LEU A 114 -9.02 -18.79 16.82
C LEU A 114 -10.02 -17.90 16.06
N SER A 115 -10.99 -17.33 16.75
CA SER A 115 -11.96 -16.40 16.14
C SER A 115 -11.25 -15.16 15.59
N PHE A 116 -10.23 -14.65 16.29
CA PHE A 116 -9.39 -13.57 15.79
C PHE A 116 -8.66 -13.96 14.47
N TYR A 117 -8.03 -15.13 14.41
CA TYR A 117 -7.37 -15.60 13.20
C TYR A 117 -8.32 -15.77 12.01
N VAL A 118 -9.49 -16.38 12.28
CA VAL A 118 -10.51 -16.60 11.23
C VAL A 118 -11.00 -15.29 10.65
N VAL A 119 -11.40 -14.34 11.50
CA VAL A 119 -11.91 -13.05 11.02
C VAL A 119 -10.81 -12.27 10.30
N ARG A 120 -9.60 -12.26 10.82
CA ARG A 120 -8.45 -11.60 10.18
C ARG A 120 -8.09 -12.22 8.82
N PHE A 121 -8.14 -13.54 8.70
CA PHE A 121 -7.95 -14.23 7.42
C PHE A 121 -9.03 -13.86 6.42
N LEU A 122 -10.30 -13.93 6.82
CA LEU A 122 -11.44 -13.57 5.97
C LEU A 122 -11.40 -12.09 5.56
N LEU A 123 -10.98 -11.20 6.45
CA LEU A 123 -10.85 -9.78 6.20
C LEU A 123 -9.80 -9.50 5.13
N GLY A 124 -8.61 -10.09 5.23
CA GLY A 124 -7.57 -9.99 4.20
C GLY A 124 -8.01 -10.57 2.85
N ALA A 125 -8.74 -11.69 2.88
CA ALA A 125 -9.34 -12.30 1.70
C ALA A 125 -10.41 -11.40 1.03
N ALA A 126 -11.22 -10.71 1.82
CA ALA A 126 -12.25 -9.81 1.34
C ALA A 126 -11.68 -8.52 0.74
N GLU A 127 -10.65 -7.94 1.35
CA GLU A 127 -9.98 -6.72 0.88
C GLU A 127 -9.06 -6.99 -0.31
N ALA A 128 -8.65 -8.24 -0.53
CA ALA A 128 -7.74 -8.62 -1.61
C ALA A 128 -8.20 -8.11 -2.98
N GLY A 129 -7.32 -7.41 -3.68
CA GLY A 129 -7.60 -6.84 -5.00
C GLY A 129 -8.15 -5.42 -5.00
N LEU A 130 -8.33 -4.76 -3.84
CA LEU A 130 -8.79 -3.36 -3.80
C LEU A 130 -7.81 -2.43 -4.53
N TYR A 131 -6.53 -2.46 -4.18
CA TYR A 131 -5.53 -1.59 -4.80
C TYR A 131 -5.44 -1.77 -6.31
N PRO A 132 -5.31 -3.00 -6.86
CA PRO A 132 -5.34 -3.20 -8.30
C PRO A 132 -6.65 -2.74 -8.96
N ALA A 133 -7.81 -2.88 -8.31
CA ALA A 133 -9.08 -2.41 -8.84
C ALA A 133 -9.14 -0.88 -8.92
N LEU A 134 -8.60 -0.17 -7.92
CA LEU A 134 -8.44 1.28 -7.95
C LEU A 134 -7.50 1.70 -9.10
N MET A 135 -6.34 1.04 -9.23
CA MET A 135 -5.39 1.31 -10.31
C MET A 135 -5.99 1.04 -11.69
N TYR A 136 -6.75 -0.04 -11.85
CA TYR A 136 -7.46 -0.33 -13.09
C TYR A 136 -8.48 0.76 -13.43
N THR A 137 -9.26 1.22 -12.45
CA THR A 137 -10.18 2.35 -12.61
C THR A 137 -9.43 3.60 -13.10
N VAL A 138 -8.29 3.91 -12.51
CA VAL A 138 -7.44 5.02 -12.95
C VAL A 138 -7.00 4.86 -14.41
N THR A 139 -6.71 3.63 -14.88
CA THR A 139 -6.32 3.41 -16.27
C THR A 139 -7.45 3.57 -17.27
N ILE A 140 -8.68 3.33 -16.87
CA ILE A 140 -9.87 3.53 -17.72
C ILE A 140 -10.20 5.02 -17.88
N TRP A 141 -10.03 5.80 -16.81
CA TRP A 141 -10.54 7.17 -16.73
C TRP A 141 -9.51 8.25 -17.04
N PHE A 142 -8.21 7.96 -16.93
CA PHE A 142 -7.16 8.97 -17.02
C PHE A 142 -6.08 8.61 -18.05
N SER A 143 -5.62 9.59 -18.80
CA SER A 143 -4.51 9.45 -19.74
C SER A 143 -3.19 9.14 -19.00
N GLN A 144 -2.22 8.55 -19.69
CA GLN A 144 -0.94 8.17 -19.10
C GLN A 144 -0.22 9.32 -18.37
N LYS A 145 -0.31 10.55 -18.90
CA LYS A 145 0.27 11.75 -18.27
C LYS A 145 -0.41 12.10 -16.95
N GLN A 146 -1.72 11.90 -16.84
CA GLN A 146 -2.52 12.23 -15.67
C GLN A 146 -2.42 11.18 -14.56
N ARG A 147 -2.17 9.90 -14.92
CA ARG A 147 -2.12 8.78 -13.97
C ARG A 147 -1.14 9.01 -12.84
N VAL A 148 0.03 9.60 -13.12
CA VAL A 148 1.04 9.89 -12.09
C VAL A 148 0.47 10.80 -11.00
N THR A 149 -0.24 11.86 -11.38
CA THR A 149 -0.86 12.79 -10.43
C THR A 149 -2.01 12.13 -9.67
N VAL A 150 -2.87 11.37 -10.37
CA VAL A 150 -4.01 10.69 -9.76
C VAL A 150 -3.57 9.63 -8.76
N VAL A 151 -2.57 8.84 -9.10
CA VAL A 151 -1.97 7.84 -8.18
C VAL A 151 -1.33 8.55 -6.98
N GLY A 152 -0.65 9.69 -7.19
CA GLY A 152 -0.14 10.51 -6.11
C GLY A 152 -1.24 10.96 -5.13
N ILE A 153 -2.40 11.41 -5.65
CA ILE A 153 -3.56 11.79 -4.82
C ILE A 153 -4.09 10.60 -4.02
N LEU A 154 -4.17 9.40 -4.62
CA LEU A 154 -4.56 8.18 -3.91
C LEU A 154 -3.57 7.83 -2.78
N TYR A 155 -2.27 8.03 -2.97
CA TYR A 155 -1.29 7.85 -1.90
C TYR A 155 -1.44 8.87 -0.75
N LEU A 156 -1.92 10.09 -1.04
CA LEU A 156 -2.26 11.04 0.03
C LEU A 156 -3.40 10.51 0.92
N ALA A 157 -4.37 9.80 0.32
CA ALA A 157 -5.44 9.15 1.11
C ALA A 157 -4.89 8.04 2.03
N VAL A 158 -3.84 7.31 1.61
CA VAL A 158 -3.13 6.34 2.46
C VAL A 158 -2.51 7.02 3.68
N CYS A 159 -1.75 8.08 3.44
CA CYS A 159 -1.11 8.84 4.52
C CYS A 159 -2.15 9.46 5.48
N ALA A 160 -3.26 9.96 4.92
CA ALA A 160 -4.38 10.46 5.72
C ALA A 160 -5.02 9.34 6.56
N GLY A 161 -5.15 8.11 6.02
CA GLY A 161 -5.63 6.94 6.74
C GLY A 161 -4.75 6.59 7.93
N PHE A 162 -3.43 6.63 7.77
CA PHE A 162 -2.49 6.44 8.88
C PHE A 162 -2.54 7.59 9.89
N ALA A 163 -2.66 8.84 9.44
CA ALA A 163 -2.66 10.00 10.33
C ALA A 163 -3.95 10.15 11.12
N LEU A 164 -5.09 9.83 10.53
CA LEU A 164 -6.41 10.05 11.12
C LEU A 164 -7.07 8.76 11.63
N GLY A 165 -6.65 7.58 11.15
CA GLY A 165 -7.23 6.30 11.53
C GLY A 165 -7.07 6.04 13.03
N ALA A 166 -5.87 6.16 13.56
CA ALA A 166 -5.64 5.95 14.99
C ALA A 166 -6.38 6.97 15.90
N PRO A 167 -6.39 8.30 15.61
CA PRO A 167 -7.24 9.24 16.35
C PRO A 167 -8.73 8.92 16.28
N LEU A 168 -9.25 8.53 15.10
CA LEU A 168 -10.65 8.15 14.93
C LEU A 168 -10.98 6.88 15.72
N GLY A 169 -10.13 5.87 15.61
CA GLY A 169 -10.25 4.63 16.38
C GLY A 169 -10.21 4.90 17.89
N GLY A 170 -9.26 5.70 18.36
CA GLY A 170 -9.16 6.10 19.77
C GLY A 170 -10.40 6.83 20.28
N ALA A 171 -10.96 7.77 19.49
CA ALA A 171 -12.19 8.46 19.83
C ALA A 171 -13.40 7.50 19.97
N LEU A 172 -13.46 6.47 19.11
CA LEU A 172 -14.51 5.44 19.22
C LEU A 172 -14.28 4.52 20.42
N MET A 173 -13.03 4.25 20.78
CA MET A 173 -12.71 3.45 21.97
C MET A 173 -13.09 4.14 23.29
N GLU A 174 -13.21 5.47 23.33
CA GLU A 174 -13.75 6.21 24.50
C GLU A 174 -15.22 5.88 24.79
N LEU A 175 -15.93 5.24 23.85
CA LEU A 175 -17.31 4.73 24.06
C LEU A 175 -17.36 3.44 24.91
N HIS A 176 -16.24 3.04 25.52
CA HIS A 176 -16.14 1.85 26.39
C HIS A 176 -17.26 1.85 27.45
N GLY A 177 -17.99 0.72 27.56
CA GLY A 177 -19.10 0.55 28.47
C GLY A 177 -20.46 1.01 27.92
N ALA A 178 -20.50 1.84 26.88
CA ALA A 178 -21.74 2.24 26.24
C ALA A 178 -22.43 1.03 25.61
N GLY A 179 -23.73 0.83 25.91
CA GLY A 179 -24.49 -0.32 25.41
C GLY A 179 -23.95 -1.69 25.84
N GLY A 180 -23.08 -1.74 26.87
CA GLY A 180 -22.48 -2.98 27.36
C GLY A 180 -21.35 -3.52 26.47
N LEU A 181 -20.83 -2.71 25.52
CA LEU A 181 -19.77 -3.08 24.61
C LEU A 181 -18.43 -2.51 25.08
N TYR A 182 -17.34 -3.21 24.77
CA TYR A 182 -15.99 -2.71 24.92
C TYR A 182 -15.70 -1.61 23.89
N GLY A 183 -14.75 -0.72 24.17
CA GLY A 183 -14.38 0.38 23.27
C GLY A 183 -13.90 -0.10 21.90
N TRP A 184 -13.07 -1.17 21.86
CA TRP A 184 -12.61 -1.76 20.62
C TRP A 184 -13.75 -2.38 19.78
N GLN A 185 -14.81 -2.87 20.42
CA GLN A 185 -16.00 -3.37 19.70
C GLN A 185 -16.74 -2.23 18.99
N TRP A 186 -16.89 -1.07 19.66
CA TRP A 186 -17.44 0.14 19.03
C TRP A 186 -16.62 0.59 17.84
N MET A 187 -15.30 0.61 17.97
CA MET A 187 -14.40 1.00 16.91
C MET A 187 -14.61 0.13 15.66
N PHE A 188 -14.49 -1.19 15.77
CA PHE A 188 -14.67 -2.09 14.62
C PHE A 188 -16.10 -2.05 14.05
N LEU A 189 -17.13 -1.97 14.90
CA LEU A 189 -18.51 -1.91 14.46
C LEU A 189 -18.79 -0.65 13.62
N VAL A 190 -18.45 0.52 14.15
CA VAL A 190 -18.74 1.80 13.49
C VAL A 190 -17.97 1.95 12.20
N GLU A 191 -16.67 1.67 12.21
CA GLU A 191 -15.82 1.84 11.03
C GLU A 191 -16.13 0.82 9.93
N GLY A 192 -16.47 -0.43 10.33
CA GLY A 192 -16.95 -1.42 9.38
C GLY A 192 -18.26 -1.00 8.71
N LEU A 193 -19.23 -0.49 9.48
CA LEU A 193 -20.50 0.03 8.93
C LEU A 193 -20.29 1.27 8.07
N LEU A 194 -19.39 2.20 8.45
CA LEU A 194 -19.03 3.34 7.62
C LEU A 194 -18.45 2.88 6.28
N THR A 195 -17.63 1.83 6.27
CA THR A 195 -17.09 1.23 5.04
C THR A 195 -18.22 0.69 4.14
N VAL A 196 -19.26 0.07 4.71
CA VAL A 196 -20.45 -0.37 3.95
C VAL A 196 -21.20 0.83 3.36
N VAL A 197 -21.29 1.93 4.10
CA VAL A 197 -21.87 3.19 3.58
C VAL A 197 -21.04 3.74 2.42
N VAL A 198 -19.71 3.74 2.55
CA VAL A 198 -18.81 4.12 1.46
C VAL A 198 -19.01 3.21 0.24
N ALA A 199 -19.18 1.91 0.43
CA ALA A 199 -19.48 0.98 -0.66
C ALA A 199 -20.76 1.33 -1.42
N TYR A 200 -21.82 1.78 -0.72
CA TYR A 200 -23.03 2.30 -1.37
C TYR A 200 -22.72 3.51 -2.27
N PHE A 201 -21.89 4.44 -1.81
CA PHE A 201 -21.49 5.58 -2.63
C PHE A 201 -20.59 5.16 -3.82
N VAL A 202 -19.71 4.18 -3.66
CA VAL A 202 -18.95 3.59 -4.77
C VAL A 202 -19.92 3.05 -5.83
N TRP A 203 -20.92 2.27 -5.42
CA TRP A 203 -21.94 1.74 -6.32
C TRP A 203 -22.69 2.83 -7.09
N ARG A 204 -23.01 3.95 -6.42
CA ARG A 204 -23.81 5.05 -7.01
C ARG A 204 -22.99 5.98 -7.90
N LEU A 205 -21.73 6.24 -7.56
CA LEU A 205 -20.95 7.34 -8.12
C LEU A 205 -19.86 6.88 -9.10
N VAL A 206 -19.42 5.62 -9.06
CA VAL A 206 -18.36 5.12 -9.94
C VAL A 206 -18.97 4.36 -11.12
N PRO A 207 -18.99 4.91 -12.35
CA PRO A 207 -19.40 4.16 -13.54
C PRO A 207 -18.26 3.19 -13.97
N ASP A 208 -18.61 2.09 -14.63
CA ASP A 208 -17.62 1.13 -15.11
C ASP A 208 -16.79 1.70 -16.28
N ARG A 209 -17.38 2.55 -17.12
CA ARG A 209 -16.75 3.15 -18.31
C ARG A 209 -17.17 4.61 -18.47
N PRO A 210 -16.40 5.42 -19.23
CA PRO A 210 -16.78 6.79 -19.56
C PRO A 210 -18.15 6.90 -20.26
N GLU A 211 -18.52 5.94 -21.09
CA GLU A 211 -19.82 5.91 -21.78
C GLU A 211 -21.00 5.75 -20.83
N ASP A 212 -20.80 5.07 -19.71
CA ASP A 212 -21.84 4.82 -18.68
C ASP A 212 -22.04 6.02 -17.74
N ALA A 213 -21.25 7.09 -17.91
CA ALA A 213 -21.26 8.25 -17.03
C ALA A 213 -22.33 9.27 -17.44
N PRO A 214 -23.42 9.45 -16.69
CA PRO A 214 -24.53 10.34 -17.08
C PRO A 214 -24.13 11.84 -17.08
N TRP A 215 -22.96 12.16 -16.55
CA TRP A 215 -22.44 13.53 -16.47
C TRP A 215 -21.41 13.85 -17.57
N LEU A 216 -21.14 12.93 -18.48
CA LEU A 216 -20.35 13.16 -19.70
C LEU A 216 -21.25 13.23 -20.91
N THR A 217 -20.89 14.08 -21.85
CA THR A 217 -21.45 14.01 -23.21
C THR A 217 -20.80 12.85 -23.98
N ALA A 218 -21.45 12.35 -25.03
CA ALA A 218 -20.89 11.31 -25.87
C ALA A 218 -19.52 11.67 -26.47
N ARG A 219 -19.30 12.95 -26.80
CA ARG A 219 -18.00 13.46 -27.30
C ARG A 219 -16.93 13.43 -26.22
N GLU A 220 -17.26 13.83 -24.98
CA GLU A 220 -16.33 13.80 -23.85
C GLU A 220 -15.94 12.34 -23.51
N ALA A 221 -16.90 11.43 -23.50
CA ALA A 221 -16.65 10.00 -23.27
C ALA A 221 -15.74 9.40 -24.35
N ALA A 222 -16.00 9.70 -25.63
CA ALA A 222 -15.18 9.24 -26.74
C ALA A 222 -13.73 9.72 -26.64
N VAL A 223 -13.50 10.98 -26.29
CA VAL A 223 -12.15 11.56 -26.15
C VAL A 223 -11.42 10.97 -24.93
N LEU A 224 -12.11 10.64 -23.84
CA LEU A 224 -11.49 9.93 -22.70
C LEU A 224 -11.07 8.54 -23.10
N ASN A 225 -11.92 7.78 -23.80
CA ASN A 225 -11.61 6.42 -24.26
C ASN A 225 -10.44 6.36 -25.24
N ASP A 226 -10.37 7.29 -26.17
CA ASP A 226 -9.29 7.37 -27.16
C ASP A 226 -7.92 7.58 -26.49
N ARG A 227 -7.89 8.35 -25.40
CA ARG A 227 -6.66 8.64 -24.65
C ARG A 227 -6.41 7.74 -23.44
N ALA A 228 -7.44 7.06 -22.96
CA ALA A 228 -7.33 5.98 -22.00
C ALA A 228 -6.86 4.72 -22.73
N VAL A 229 -5.55 4.62 -23.03
CA VAL A 229 -4.99 3.42 -23.68
C VAL A 229 -5.21 2.22 -22.76
N VAL A 230 -6.37 1.61 -22.84
CA VAL A 230 -6.60 0.23 -22.38
C VAL A 230 -5.91 -0.67 -23.42
N ARG A 231 -4.60 -0.69 -23.41
CA ARG A 231 -3.89 -1.78 -24.05
C ARG A 231 -4.26 -3.04 -23.30
N SER A 232 -4.79 -3.99 -24.04
CA SER A 232 -5.20 -5.34 -23.68
C SER A 232 -4.68 -5.84 -22.35
N ALA A 233 -5.55 -6.49 -21.57
CA ALA A 233 -5.20 -7.17 -20.33
C ALA A 233 -3.80 -7.79 -20.44
N PRO A 234 -2.93 -7.66 -19.41
CA PRO A 234 -1.65 -8.34 -19.42
C PRO A 234 -1.91 -9.80 -19.76
N GLY A 235 -1.29 -10.28 -20.84
CA GLY A 235 -1.49 -11.65 -21.30
C GLY A 235 -1.45 -12.59 -20.11
N HIS A 236 -2.39 -13.53 -20.06
CA HIS A 236 -2.61 -14.44 -18.94
C HIS A 236 -1.40 -15.38 -18.82
N GLY A 237 -0.29 -14.87 -18.27
CA GLY A 237 0.80 -15.72 -17.83
C GLY A 237 0.28 -16.59 -16.68
N THR A 238 0.45 -17.89 -16.77
CA THR A 238 0.15 -18.78 -15.64
C THR A 238 1.00 -18.35 -14.44
N LEU A 239 0.49 -18.52 -13.22
CA LEU A 239 1.25 -18.20 -11.99
C LEU A 239 2.66 -18.84 -12.03
N LYS A 240 2.78 -20.09 -12.54
CA LYS A 240 4.07 -20.77 -12.75
C LYS A 240 4.98 -20.01 -13.73
N GLY A 241 4.43 -19.45 -14.81
CA GLY A 241 5.20 -18.67 -15.79
C GLY A 241 5.72 -17.36 -15.19
N ASN A 242 4.89 -16.66 -14.42
CA ASN A 242 5.25 -15.40 -13.76
C ASN A 242 6.34 -15.61 -12.69
N VAL A 243 6.20 -16.65 -11.86
CA VAL A 243 7.21 -17.04 -10.87
C VAL A 243 8.53 -17.41 -11.55
N ARG A 244 8.50 -18.21 -12.62
CA ARG A 244 9.72 -18.57 -13.37
C ARG A 244 10.44 -17.34 -13.96
N ILE A 245 9.70 -16.36 -14.50
CA ILE A 245 10.28 -15.11 -15.03
C ILE A 245 10.94 -14.30 -13.90
N ALA A 246 10.31 -14.20 -12.73
CA ALA A 246 10.83 -13.46 -11.59
C ALA A 246 12.12 -14.10 -11.07
N PHE A 247 12.17 -15.43 -10.91
CA PHE A 247 13.38 -16.15 -10.49
C PHE A 247 14.50 -16.13 -11.56
N ALA A 248 14.14 -15.98 -12.83
CA ALA A 248 15.15 -15.87 -13.90
C ALA A 248 15.88 -14.50 -13.88
N ARG A 249 15.39 -13.51 -13.15
CA ARG A 249 15.96 -12.16 -13.09
C ARG A 249 16.42 -11.84 -11.66
N PRO A 250 17.73 -11.93 -11.36
CA PRO A 250 18.28 -11.62 -10.04
C PRO A 250 17.94 -10.22 -9.53
N PHE A 251 17.74 -9.26 -10.45
CA PHE A 251 17.27 -7.91 -10.13
C PHE A 251 15.88 -7.91 -9.44
N ILE A 252 14.92 -8.67 -9.97
CA ILE A 252 13.56 -8.75 -9.41
C ILE A 252 13.62 -9.36 -8.01
N LEU A 253 14.40 -10.43 -7.84
CA LEU A 253 14.56 -11.09 -6.56
C LEU A 253 15.23 -10.18 -5.51
N ALA A 254 16.31 -9.49 -5.88
CA ALA A 254 17.00 -8.56 -4.99
C ALA A 254 16.07 -7.42 -4.53
N LEU A 255 15.33 -6.81 -5.46
CA LEU A 255 14.39 -5.73 -5.14
C LEU A 255 13.24 -6.23 -4.28
N SER A 256 12.72 -7.45 -4.56
CA SER A 256 11.66 -8.07 -3.76
C SER A 256 12.08 -8.32 -2.32
N LEU A 257 13.30 -8.80 -2.09
CA LEU A 257 13.81 -9.07 -0.74
C LEU A 257 14.09 -7.78 0.05
N ILE A 258 14.55 -6.71 -0.62
CA ILE A 258 14.68 -5.39 0.04
C ILE A 258 13.31 -4.84 0.39
N TYR A 259 12.33 -4.97 -0.51
CA TYR A 259 10.94 -4.57 -0.24
C TYR A 259 10.31 -5.40 0.87
N PHE A 260 10.57 -6.71 0.91
CA PHE A 260 10.19 -7.60 2.02
C PHE A 260 10.74 -7.09 3.36
N ALA A 261 12.03 -6.79 3.44
CA ALA A 261 12.67 -6.27 4.65
C ALA A 261 12.05 -4.93 5.09
N ASN A 262 11.75 -4.04 4.13
CA ASN A 262 11.04 -2.80 4.40
C ASN A 262 9.64 -3.05 4.98
N GLN A 263 8.87 -3.99 4.42
CA GLN A 263 7.53 -4.33 4.90
C GLN A 263 7.52 -5.01 6.26
N VAL A 264 8.54 -5.83 6.58
CA VAL A 264 8.73 -6.39 7.92
C VAL A 264 8.77 -5.29 8.96
N SER A 265 9.61 -4.26 8.76
CA SER A 265 9.73 -3.15 9.70
C SER A 265 8.49 -2.25 9.70
N SER A 266 8.02 -1.84 8.53
CA SER A 266 6.92 -0.89 8.39
C SER A 266 5.63 -1.41 9.02
N VAL A 267 5.26 -2.66 8.75
CA VAL A 267 4.01 -3.25 9.24
C VAL A 267 4.12 -3.61 10.73
N ALA A 268 5.29 -4.09 11.19
CA ALA A 268 5.50 -4.32 12.62
C ALA A 268 5.35 -3.03 13.43
N ILE A 269 5.90 -1.91 12.96
CA ILE A 269 5.73 -0.60 13.60
C ILE A 269 4.25 -0.21 13.59
N GLN A 270 3.57 -0.25 12.44
CA GLN A 270 2.18 0.18 12.31
C GLN A 270 1.24 -0.50 13.30
N TYR A 271 1.41 -1.81 13.51
CA TYR A 271 0.52 -2.58 14.39
C TYR A 271 0.90 -2.52 15.87
N ASN A 272 2.13 -2.11 16.20
CA ASN A 272 2.55 -2.03 17.59
C ASN A 272 2.72 -0.59 18.09
N PHE A 273 2.68 0.41 17.22
CA PHE A 273 2.92 1.80 17.64
C PHE A 273 1.93 2.30 18.71
N PRO A 274 0.60 2.06 18.61
CA PRO A 274 -0.30 2.46 19.67
C PRO A 274 0.02 1.85 21.03
N SER A 275 0.34 0.55 21.08
CA SER A 275 0.72 -0.09 22.35
C SER A 275 2.08 0.40 22.89
N ILE A 276 3.00 0.78 21.99
CA ILE A 276 4.25 1.44 22.41
C ILE A 276 3.95 2.82 23.01
N VAL A 277 3.06 3.61 22.41
CA VAL A 277 2.65 4.91 22.95
C VAL A 277 2.00 4.76 24.33
N GLU A 278 1.13 3.76 24.48
CA GLU A 278 0.49 3.43 25.77
C GLU A 278 1.52 3.05 26.83
N SER A 279 2.56 2.27 26.49
CA SER A 279 3.64 1.90 27.41
C SER A 279 4.53 3.07 27.85
N LEU A 280 4.37 4.23 27.24
CA LEU A 280 5.07 5.48 27.59
C LEU A 280 4.24 6.40 28.50
N ASP A 281 3.29 5.84 29.26
CA ASP A 281 2.41 6.54 30.19
C ASP A 281 1.50 7.61 29.53
N VAL A 282 1.14 7.42 28.27
CA VAL A 282 0.12 8.23 27.59
C VAL A 282 -1.25 7.67 27.91
N GLU A 283 -2.04 8.41 28.66
CA GLU A 283 -3.38 7.99 29.09
C GLU A 283 -4.48 8.46 28.12
N GLY A 284 -5.50 7.60 27.95
CA GLY A 284 -6.68 7.88 27.12
C GLY A 284 -6.52 7.44 25.67
N ALA A 285 -7.48 6.63 25.19
CA ALA A 285 -7.41 6.02 23.88
C ALA A 285 -7.35 7.07 22.74
N PHE A 286 -8.05 8.19 22.89
CA PHE A 286 -7.98 9.27 21.91
C PHE A 286 -6.58 9.89 21.82
N LEU A 287 -5.93 10.15 22.97
CA LEU A 287 -4.59 10.75 22.97
C LEU A 287 -3.53 9.77 22.43
N ILE A 288 -3.62 8.49 22.80
CA ILE A 288 -2.79 7.42 22.21
C ILE A 288 -2.97 7.41 20.69
N GLY A 289 -4.20 7.52 20.20
CA GLY A 289 -4.52 7.61 18.80
C GLY A 289 -3.90 8.85 18.12
N VAL A 290 -3.99 10.03 18.75
CA VAL A 290 -3.41 11.28 18.22
C VAL A 290 -1.90 11.17 18.11
N VAL A 291 -1.23 10.68 19.14
CA VAL A 291 0.23 10.48 19.13
C VAL A 291 0.61 9.44 18.08
N SER A 292 -0.10 8.32 18.01
CA SER A 292 0.17 7.29 16.99
C SER A 292 -0.09 7.78 15.55
N GLY A 293 -1.01 8.73 15.37
CA GLY A 293 -1.27 9.39 14.09
C GLY A 293 -0.09 10.20 13.55
N SER A 294 0.88 10.59 14.40
CA SER A 294 2.09 11.30 13.98
C SER A 294 2.89 10.52 12.94
N ALA A 295 2.92 9.19 13.04
CA ALA A 295 3.56 8.32 12.05
C ALA A 295 2.96 8.46 10.64
N GLY A 296 1.65 8.73 10.55
CA GLY A 296 0.99 9.05 9.28
C GLY A 296 1.44 10.38 8.71
N ILE A 297 1.60 11.41 9.56
CA ILE A 297 2.13 12.72 9.16
C ILE A 297 3.58 12.58 8.70
N ALA A 298 4.40 11.85 9.43
CA ALA A 298 5.79 11.57 9.07
C ALA A 298 5.88 10.83 7.73
N SER A 299 5.02 9.82 7.52
CA SER A 299 4.90 9.09 6.26
C SER A 299 4.53 10.02 5.10
N PHE A 300 3.58 10.93 5.31
CA PHE A 300 3.19 11.94 4.33
C PHE A 300 4.36 12.83 3.91
N ILE A 301 5.12 13.32 4.89
CA ILE A 301 6.34 14.10 4.65
C ILE A 301 7.34 13.28 3.84
N GLY A 302 7.56 12.02 4.20
CA GLY A 302 8.46 11.10 3.51
C GLY A 302 8.09 10.89 2.04
N VAL A 303 6.81 10.64 1.74
CA VAL A 303 6.31 10.45 0.38
C VAL A 303 6.48 11.70 -0.49
N LEU A 304 6.52 12.89 0.08
CA LEU A 304 6.79 14.15 -0.65
C LEU A 304 8.29 14.45 -0.78
N VAL A 305 9.03 14.32 0.32
CA VAL A 305 10.44 14.73 0.41
C VAL A 305 11.37 13.77 -0.33
N ILE A 306 11.18 12.45 -0.19
CA ILE A 306 12.08 11.47 -0.80
C ILE A 306 12.06 11.52 -2.34
N PRO A 307 10.90 11.55 -3.04
CA PRO A 307 10.87 11.78 -4.48
C PRO A 307 11.38 13.16 -4.91
N TRP A 308 11.22 14.19 -4.08
CA TRP A 308 11.79 15.51 -4.34
C TRP A 308 13.34 15.47 -4.31
N ILE A 309 13.94 14.78 -3.33
CA ILE A 309 15.38 14.52 -3.28
C ILE A 309 15.83 13.72 -4.52
N GLN A 310 15.06 12.70 -4.91
CA GLN A 310 15.37 11.86 -6.07
C GLN A 310 15.43 12.70 -7.37
N ARG A 311 14.52 13.65 -7.55
CA ARG A 311 14.54 14.56 -8.73
C ARG A 311 15.81 15.42 -8.78
N ARG A 312 16.37 15.79 -7.63
CA ARG A 312 17.62 16.55 -7.54
C ARG A 312 18.87 15.71 -7.77
N VAL A 313 18.90 14.52 -7.16
CA VAL A 313 20.01 13.56 -7.27
C VAL A 313 20.04 12.89 -8.66
N ARG A 314 18.89 12.82 -9.34
CA ARG A 314 18.69 12.20 -10.67
C ARG A 314 19.18 10.75 -10.76
N ASN A 315 19.25 10.05 -9.63
CA ASN A 315 19.64 8.64 -9.55
C ASN A 315 18.78 7.95 -8.48
N GLU A 316 17.76 7.25 -8.90
CA GLU A 316 16.78 6.58 -8.05
C GLU A 316 17.40 5.49 -7.17
N VAL A 317 18.35 4.70 -7.72
CA VAL A 317 19.02 3.62 -6.99
C VAL A 317 19.90 4.17 -5.88
N ARG A 318 20.57 5.29 -6.13
CA ARG A 318 21.40 5.95 -5.11
C ARG A 318 20.55 6.48 -3.95
N VAL A 319 19.41 7.13 -4.24
CA VAL A 319 18.52 7.62 -3.19
C VAL A 319 17.90 6.46 -2.43
N LEU A 320 17.46 5.40 -3.12
CA LEU A 320 16.98 4.17 -2.48
C LEU A 320 18.02 3.60 -1.52
N THR A 321 19.29 3.56 -1.94
CA THR A 321 20.41 3.12 -1.09
C THR A 321 20.55 3.98 0.16
N TYR A 322 20.58 5.30 0.01
CA TYR A 322 20.76 6.21 1.16
C TYR A 322 19.60 6.10 2.16
N VAL A 323 18.37 6.05 1.67
CA VAL A 323 17.19 5.89 2.52
C VAL A 323 17.19 4.54 3.24
N THR A 324 17.51 3.44 2.53
CA THR A 324 17.62 2.11 3.15
C THR A 324 18.73 2.07 4.20
N VAL A 325 19.90 2.66 3.95
CA VAL A 325 20.98 2.75 4.95
C VAL A 325 20.57 3.59 6.15
N ALA A 326 19.83 4.69 5.95
CA ALA A 326 19.37 5.57 7.01
C ALA A 326 18.39 4.88 7.98
N THR A 327 17.71 3.82 7.59
CA THR A 327 16.83 3.07 8.52
C THR A 327 17.59 2.37 9.64
N VAL A 328 18.85 1.96 9.40
CA VAL A 328 19.65 1.23 10.39
C VAL A 328 19.97 2.08 11.63
N PRO A 329 20.60 3.27 11.51
CA PRO A 329 20.87 4.09 12.69
C PRO A 329 19.59 4.52 13.42
N VAL A 330 18.48 4.72 12.73
CA VAL A 330 17.19 5.03 13.35
C VAL A 330 16.69 3.82 14.17
N ALA A 331 16.75 2.61 13.63
CA ALA A 331 16.33 1.39 14.32
C ALA A 331 17.24 1.10 15.54
N ILE A 332 18.56 1.30 15.41
CA ILE A 332 19.50 1.13 16.52
C ILE A 332 19.24 2.20 17.59
N ALA A 333 19.12 3.47 17.23
CA ALA A 333 18.83 4.54 18.16
C ALA A 333 17.53 4.27 18.94
N TYR A 334 16.49 3.77 18.27
CA TYR A 334 15.24 3.37 18.88
C TYR A 334 15.44 2.24 19.92
N SER A 335 16.25 1.23 19.60
CA SER A 335 16.49 0.08 20.47
C SER A 335 17.26 0.39 21.76
N VAL A 336 18.03 1.49 21.78
CA VAL A 336 18.82 1.92 22.95
C VAL A 336 18.24 3.17 23.63
N SER A 337 17.12 3.69 23.16
CA SER A 337 16.50 4.90 23.69
C SER A 337 15.55 4.59 24.83
N ASP A 338 15.64 5.32 25.96
CA ASP A 338 14.74 5.18 27.11
C ASP A 338 13.73 6.35 27.22
N GLY A 339 13.92 7.41 26.45
CA GLY A 339 13.06 8.61 26.50
C GLY A 339 11.80 8.48 25.64
N ALA A 340 10.60 8.65 26.25
CA ALA A 340 9.31 8.56 25.57
C ALA A 340 9.23 9.41 24.29
N VAL A 341 9.51 10.71 24.39
CA VAL A 341 9.48 11.64 23.26
C VAL A 341 10.47 11.23 22.16
N LEU A 342 11.67 10.80 22.55
CA LEU A 342 12.69 10.37 21.59
C LEU A 342 12.27 9.09 20.87
N ARG A 343 11.66 8.12 21.57
CA ARG A 343 11.12 6.89 20.95
C ARG A 343 10.04 7.20 19.91
N ILE A 344 9.09 8.09 20.22
CA ILE A 344 8.05 8.52 19.28
C ILE A 344 8.68 9.17 18.05
N LEU A 345 9.62 10.12 18.24
CA LEU A 345 10.31 10.79 17.13
C LEU A 345 11.12 9.83 16.26
N LEU A 346 11.72 8.80 16.84
CA LEU A 346 12.46 7.78 16.10
C LEU A 346 11.54 6.86 15.32
N ILE A 347 10.35 6.52 15.85
CA ILE A 347 9.32 5.81 15.10
C ILE A 347 8.82 6.67 13.93
N ASP A 348 8.56 7.94 14.15
CA ASP A 348 8.16 8.87 13.10
C ASP A 348 9.22 8.98 12.00
N ALA A 349 10.50 9.09 12.40
CA ALA A 349 11.62 9.08 11.46
C ALA A 349 11.72 7.75 10.68
N ALA A 350 11.50 6.62 11.35
CA ALA A 350 11.44 5.32 10.69
C ALA A 350 10.31 5.26 9.67
N MET A 351 9.09 5.69 10.03
CA MET A 351 7.93 5.69 9.13
C MET A 351 8.10 6.67 7.96
N LEU A 352 8.73 7.83 8.18
CA LEU A 352 9.12 8.75 7.12
C LEU A 352 10.01 8.06 6.07
N LEU A 353 10.98 7.29 6.50
CA LEU A 353 11.90 6.57 5.62
C LEU A 353 11.23 5.36 4.96
N LEU A 354 10.56 4.50 5.76
CA LEU A 354 9.99 3.22 5.32
C LEU A 354 8.80 3.39 4.36
N VAL A 355 7.94 4.36 4.59
CA VAL A 355 6.79 4.65 3.71
C VAL A 355 7.20 5.59 2.58
N GLY A 356 8.03 6.59 2.87
CA GLY A 356 8.50 7.55 1.87
C GLY A 356 9.35 6.94 0.75
N ILE A 357 10.00 5.79 0.99
CA ILE A 357 10.79 5.08 -0.02
C ILE A 357 9.92 4.30 -1.03
N LEU A 358 8.64 4.01 -0.73
CA LEU A 358 7.79 3.15 -1.56
C LEU A 358 7.68 3.61 -3.02
N PRO A 359 7.50 4.91 -3.35
CA PRO A 359 7.48 5.35 -4.73
C PRO A 359 8.77 5.02 -5.49
N LEU A 360 9.93 5.00 -4.81
CA LEU A 360 11.21 4.66 -5.43
C LEU A 360 11.32 3.18 -5.78
N TYR A 361 10.80 2.27 -4.96
CA TYR A 361 10.77 0.83 -5.32
C TYR A 361 10.07 0.62 -6.65
N TRP A 362 8.92 1.25 -6.83
CA TRP A 362 8.14 1.14 -8.07
C TRP A 362 8.82 1.84 -9.23
N SER A 363 9.45 3.01 -9.00
CA SER A 363 10.24 3.71 -10.02
C SER A 363 11.40 2.86 -10.53
N VAL A 364 12.21 2.29 -9.62
CA VAL A 364 13.35 1.43 -9.94
C VAL A 364 12.92 0.18 -10.69
N ALA A 365 11.80 -0.43 -10.28
CA ALA A 365 11.24 -1.61 -10.91
C ALA A 365 10.74 -1.30 -12.34
N MET A 366 9.90 -0.29 -12.50
CA MET A 366 9.27 0.07 -13.77
C MET A 366 10.27 0.59 -14.81
N ALA A 367 11.36 1.21 -14.39
CA ALA A 367 12.40 1.69 -15.29
C ALA A 367 13.14 0.56 -16.03
N ARG A 368 13.12 -0.68 -15.49
CA ARG A 368 13.92 -1.83 -16.00
C ARG A 368 13.07 -3.00 -16.47
N MET A 369 11.77 -2.85 -16.44
CA MET A 369 10.84 -3.90 -16.86
C MET A 369 9.81 -3.35 -17.85
N SER A 370 9.52 -4.11 -18.90
CA SER A 370 8.54 -3.76 -19.91
C SER A 370 7.64 -4.96 -20.26
N GLY A 371 6.47 -4.68 -20.81
CA GLY A 371 5.55 -5.71 -21.31
C GLY A 371 5.13 -6.72 -20.24
N LEU A 372 5.12 -8.01 -20.60
CA LEU A 372 4.74 -9.11 -19.72
C LEU A 372 5.66 -9.24 -18.49
N MET A 373 6.95 -8.95 -18.67
CA MET A 373 7.93 -8.99 -17.58
C MET A 373 7.63 -7.92 -16.51
N ALA A 374 7.19 -6.72 -16.91
CA ALA A 374 6.79 -5.70 -15.95
C ALA A 374 5.58 -6.15 -15.12
N ALA A 375 4.55 -6.70 -15.76
CA ALA A 375 3.36 -7.17 -15.05
C ALA A 375 3.69 -8.29 -14.06
N ALA A 376 4.48 -9.28 -14.51
CA ALA A 376 4.89 -10.41 -13.67
C ALA A 376 5.84 -10.02 -12.55
N GLY A 377 6.84 -9.20 -12.85
CA GLY A 377 7.84 -8.75 -11.89
C GLY A 377 7.25 -7.85 -10.81
N LEU A 378 6.39 -6.89 -11.16
CA LEU A 378 5.72 -6.02 -10.19
C LEU A 378 4.80 -6.82 -9.27
N ALA A 379 4.03 -7.78 -9.82
CA ALA A 379 3.19 -8.66 -9.01
C ALA A 379 4.03 -9.51 -8.04
N PHE A 380 5.16 -10.05 -8.50
CA PHE A 380 6.06 -10.83 -7.64
C PHE A 380 6.67 -9.99 -6.52
N ILE A 381 7.18 -8.77 -6.84
CA ILE A 381 7.72 -7.83 -5.84
C ILE A 381 6.65 -7.53 -4.79
N ASN A 382 5.41 -7.24 -5.22
CA ASN A 382 4.31 -6.95 -4.31
C ASN A 382 3.97 -8.14 -3.40
N THR A 383 3.84 -9.33 -3.97
CA THR A 383 3.53 -10.56 -3.21
C THR A 383 4.60 -10.87 -2.16
N VAL A 384 5.89 -10.76 -2.52
CA VAL A 384 6.99 -10.97 -1.57
C VAL A 384 6.98 -9.90 -0.47
N GLY A 385 6.68 -8.63 -0.82
CA GLY A 385 6.49 -7.57 0.16
C GLY A 385 5.35 -7.85 1.14
N LEU A 386 4.20 -8.31 0.66
CA LEU A 386 3.06 -8.70 1.51
C LEU A 386 3.41 -9.82 2.49
N LEU A 387 4.29 -10.77 2.08
CA LEU A 387 4.82 -11.77 3.02
C LEU A 387 5.68 -11.13 4.12
N GLY A 388 6.37 -10.04 3.84
CA GLY A 388 7.03 -9.22 4.87
C GLY A 388 6.04 -8.63 5.87
N GLY A 389 4.87 -8.21 5.38
CA GLY A 389 3.76 -7.76 6.21
C GLY A 389 3.18 -8.84 7.13
N PHE A 390 3.28 -10.13 6.76
CA PHE A 390 3.01 -11.25 7.67
C PHE A 390 4.14 -11.47 8.68
N VAL A 391 5.38 -11.56 8.19
CA VAL A 391 6.54 -11.93 9.00
C VAL A 391 6.86 -10.88 10.06
N GLY A 392 6.66 -9.59 9.75
CA GLY A 392 6.95 -8.49 10.68
C GLY A 392 6.19 -8.58 12.01
N PRO A 393 4.86 -8.46 12.00
CA PRO A 393 4.05 -8.59 13.22
C PRO A 393 4.21 -9.95 13.91
N TYR A 394 4.35 -11.02 13.15
CA TYR A 394 4.56 -12.36 13.69
C TYR A 394 5.85 -12.46 14.53
N LEU A 395 6.98 -12.05 13.97
CA LEU A 395 8.26 -12.09 14.69
C LEU A 395 8.28 -11.10 15.86
N TYR A 396 7.67 -9.93 15.69
CA TYR A 396 7.57 -8.93 16.75
C TYR A 396 6.75 -9.48 17.94
N GLY A 397 5.57 -10.04 17.68
CA GLY A 397 4.71 -10.63 18.70
C GLY A 397 5.34 -11.84 19.39
N LEU A 398 6.06 -12.72 18.65
CA LEU A 398 6.82 -13.80 19.24
C LEU A 398 7.93 -13.32 20.18
N ALA A 399 8.60 -12.25 19.81
CA ALA A 399 9.69 -11.67 20.60
C ALA A 399 9.15 -11.04 21.89
N GLU A 400 8.06 -10.29 21.79
CA GLU A 400 7.36 -9.66 22.90
C GLU A 400 6.79 -10.71 23.89
N GLY A 401 6.17 -11.77 23.39
CA GLY A 401 5.60 -12.86 24.18
C GLY A 401 6.63 -13.67 25.00
N ARG A 402 7.93 -13.50 24.71
CA ARG A 402 9.02 -14.08 25.52
C ARG A 402 9.48 -13.17 26.68
N GLY A 403 8.75 -12.09 26.94
CA GLY A 403 8.98 -11.20 28.07
C GLY A 403 10.11 -10.18 27.86
N SER A 404 10.53 -9.93 26.63
CA SER A 404 11.57 -8.95 26.30
C SER A 404 11.09 -7.95 25.26
N GLU A 405 10.73 -6.75 25.68
CA GLU A 405 10.47 -5.63 24.75
C GLU A 405 11.64 -5.39 23.80
N SER A 406 12.87 -5.54 24.29
CA SER A 406 14.08 -5.39 23.49
C SER A 406 14.19 -6.42 22.36
N ALA A 407 13.56 -7.60 22.47
CA ALA A 407 13.55 -8.60 21.41
C ALA A 407 12.64 -8.17 20.22
N GLY A 408 11.55 -7.44 20.47
CA GLY A 408 10.73 -6.83 19.40
C GLY A 408 11.56 -5.81 18.59
N TYR A 409 12.38 -5.00 19.25
CA TYR A 409 13.26 -4.04 18.58
C TYR A 409 14.34 -4.70 17.74
N ALA A 410 14.85 -5.87 18.16
CA ALA A 410 15.82 -6.63 17.39
C ALA A 410 15.26 -7.07 16.02
N VAL A 411 13.94 -7.30 15.91
CA VAL A 411 13.29 -7.61 14.62
C VAL A 411 13.40 -6.42 13.67
N LEU A 412 13.19 -5.19 14.17
CA LEU A 412 13.29 -3.98 13.35
C LEU A 412 14.73 -3.73 12.89
N VAL A 413 15.70 -3.88 13.80
CA VAL A 413 17.13 -3.76 13.46
C VAL A 413 17.55 -4.84 12.48
N GLY A 414 17.14 -6.09 12.70
CA GLY A 414 17.44 -7.21 11.80
C GLY A 414 16.88 -7.02 10.39
N ALA A 415 15.65 -6.52 10.27
CA ALA A 415 15.05 -6.22 8.98
C ALA A 415 15.76 -5.04 8.27
N ALA A 416 16.12 -3.98 8.99
CA ALA A 416 16.87 -2.86 8.44
C ALA A 416 18.26 -3.33 7.93
N LEU A 417 18.98 -4.13 8.72
CA LEU A 417 20.27 -4.72 8.33
C LEU A 417 20.13 -5.64 7.11
N LEU A 418 19.09 -6.48 7.05
CA LEU A 418 18.83 -7.33 5.90
C LEU A 418 18.66 -6.49 4.62
N GLY A 419 17.89 -5.39 4.71
CA GLY A 419 17.74 -4.45 3.59
C GLY A 419 19.10 -3.91 3.11
N VAL A 420 19.96 -3.49 4.02
CA VAL A 420 21.31 -2.96 3.70
C VAL A 420 22.23 -4.04 3.12
N LEU A 421 22.22 -5.25 3.69
CA LEU A 421 23.05 -6.38 3.20
C LEU A 421 22.70 -6.79 1.77
N LEU A 422 21.48 -6.54 1.32
CA LEU A 422 21.03 -6.84 -0.04
C LEU A 422 21.38 -5.74 -1.06
N LEU A 423 21.75 -4.53 -0.63
CA LEU A 423 22.08 -3.42 -1.53
C LEU A 423 23.22 -3.72 -2.51
N PRO A 424 24.35 -4.37 -2.13
CA PRO A 424 25.38 -4.73 -3.09
C PRO A 424 24.87 -5.65 -4.21
N VAL A 425 23.95 -6.57 -3.88
CA VAL A 425 23.30 -7.47 -4.87
C VAL A 425 22.42 -6.65 -5.81
N LEU A 426 21.60 -5.74 -5.25
CA LEU A 426 20.78 -4.83 -6.06
C LEU A 426 21.63 -4.00 -7.01
N HIS A 427 22.72 -3.38 -6.53
CA HIS A 427 23.61 -2.58 -7.36
C HIS A 427 24.25 -3.36 -8.52
N ARG A 428 24.70 -4.60 -8.26
CA ARG A 428 25.26 -5.48 -9.30
C ARG A 428 24.21 -5.84 -10.34
N THR A 429 23.02 -6.22 -9.90
CA THR A 429 21.95 -6.65 -10.80
C THR A 429 21.35 -5.50 -11.59
N VAL A 430 21.20 -4.30 -11.01
CA VAL A 430 20.80 -3.08 -11.71
C VAL A 430 21.80 -2.75 -12.84
N ARG A 431 23.09 -2.74 -12.55
CA ARG A 431 24.12 -2.49 -13.58
C ARG A 431 24.08 -3.51 -14.71
N SER A 432 23.76 -4.77 -14.40
CA SER A 432 23.59 -5.83 -15.41
C SER A 432 22.39 -5.56 -16.32
N GLU A 433 21.25 -5.16 -15.74
CA GLU A 433 20.05 -4.83 -16.53
C GLU A 433 20.27 -3.57 -17.38
N ASP A 434 20.88 -2.52 -16.83
CA ASP A 434 21.17 -1.28 -17.56
C ASP A 434 22.15 -1.53 -18.76
N ARG A 435 23.12 -2.44 -18.62
CA ARG A 435 24.01 -2.87 -19.73
C ARG A 435 23.25 -3.64 -20.81
N ARG A 436 22.34 -4.54 -20.43
CA ARG A 436 21.51 -5.29 -21.40
C ARG A 436 20.63 -4.37 -22.21
N ALA A 437 19.97 -3.40 -21.56
CA ALA A 437 19.15 -2.41 -22.23
C ALA A 437 19.97 -1.55 -23.22
N GLY A 438 21.19 -1.19 -22.87
CA GLY A 438 22.11 -0.48 -23.78
C GLY A 438 22.50 -1.30 -25.01
N GLN A 439 22.82 -2.60 -24.84
CA GLN A 439 23.15 -3.51 -25.94
C GLN A 439 21.96 -3.76 -26.89
N GLU A 440 20.74 -3.89 -26.36
CA GLU A 440 19.53 -4.04 -27.17
C GLU A 440 19.23 -2.78 -28.00
N ALA A 441 19.54 -1.59 -27.47
CA ALA A 441 19.39 -0.32 -28.17
C ALA A 441 20.41 -0.17 -29.31
N ASP A 442 21.66 -0.60 -29.11
CA ASP A 442 22.71 -0.55 -30.12
C ASP A 442 22.46 -1.53 -31.30
N VAL A 443 21.95 -2.72 -31.02
CA VAL A 443 21.59 -3.72 -32.05
C VAL A 443 20.35 -3.29 -32.88
N GLY A 444 19.43 -2.52 -32.25
CA GLY A 444 18.24 -1.98 -32.93
C GLY A 444 18.48 -0.68 -33.73
N SER A 445 19.68 -0.12 -33.68
CA SER A 445 20.05 1.08 -34.44
C SER A 445 20.40 0.75 -35.90
N PRO A 446 19.89 1.51 -36.90
CA PRO A 446 20.20 1.27 -38.33
C PRO A 446 21.69 1.25 -38.67
N ALA A 447 22.54 1.86 -37.84
CA ALA A 447 24.01 1.87 -38.03
C ALA A 447 24.67 0.49 -37.76
N GLY A 448 24.02 -0.44 -37.04
CA GLY A 448 24.54 -1.80 -36.83
C GLY A 448 24.29 -2.75 -38.00
N ALA A 449 23.45 -2.39 -38.97
CA ALA A 449 23.15 -3.21 -40.16
C ALA A 449 24.14 -3.02 -41.31
N GLU A 450 24.99 -1.99 -41.30
CA GLU A 450 25.97 -1.73 -42.35
C GLU A 450 27.37 -2.40 -42.12
N GLY A 451 27.63 -2.92 -40.93
CA GLY A 451 28.90 -3.58 -40.56
C GLY A 451 28.94 -5.11 -40.80
N ALA A 452 27.87 -5.71 -41.28
CA ALA A 452 27.71 -7.17 -41.48
C ALA A 452 27.51 -7.55 -42.95
N ARG A 453 28.05 -6.76 -43.90
CA ARG A 453 28.14 -7.17 -45.33
C ARG A 453 29.60 -7.25 -45.75
#